data_d1c2c4adb6f9703a99a469af47351a3e
#
_entry.id   d1c2c4adb6f9703a99a469af47351a3e
#
_cell.length_a   1.000
_cell.length_b   1.000
_cell.length_c   1.000
_cell.angle_alpha   90.00
_cell.angle_beta   90.00
_cell.angle_gamma   90.00
#
_symmetry.space_group_name_H-M   'P 1'
#
loop_
_entity.id
_entity.type
_entity.pdbx_description
1 polymer ?
#
loop_
_entity_poly.entity_id
_entity_poly.type
_entity_poly.pdbx_seq_one_letter_code
_entity_poly.pdbx_strand_id
1 'polypeptide(L)'
;VSGCGKCEAGQDVSRRDGAAPDECVARPCRVRLLVASGAWGRLRGLLGRRRPLGLRSGLFLYPCRAVHSCAMAYPIAVWFIGPDGGVLRACRLSPWRWLSCPRAVAVVETHERLLAGGEGSRYRVEEQARRCLGRMRRQISRVAGD
;
A
#
# COMPACT_ATOMS: atom_id res chain seq x y z
N VAL A 1 -23.96 -10.14 -11.42
CA VAL A 1 -24.79 -9.40 -10.49
C VAL A 1 -23.87 -8.56 -9.63
N SER A 2 -24.07 -7.26 -9.71
CA SER A 2 -23.24 -6.18 -9.23
C SER A 2 -23.09 -6.18 -7.72
N GLY A 3 -21.84 -6.13 -7.23
CA GLY A 3 -21.51 -5.86 -5.85
C GLY A 3 -20.24 -5.01 -5.77
N CYS A 4 -20.34 -3.77 -6.23
CA CYS A 4 -19.32 -2.77 -5.96
C CYS A 4 -19.38 -2.43 -4.48
N GLY A 5 -18.48 -2.99 -3.67
CA GLY A 5 -18.36 -2.67 -2.26
C GLY A 5 -18.03 -1.19 -2.10
N LYS A 6 -19.01 -0.38 -1.73
CA LYS A 6 -18.83 1.00 -1.29
C LYS A 6 -17.95 0.97 -0.04
N CYS A 7 -16.84 1.67 -0.08
CA CYS A 7 -16.10 2.01 1.12
C CYS A 7 -16.97 2.98 1.93
N GLU A 8 -17.40 2.56 3.10
CA GLU A 8 -18.06 3.46 4.03
C GLU A 8 -17.08 4.54 4.45
N ALA A 9 -17.50 5.79 4.28
CA ALA A 9 -16.80 6.96 4.72
C ALA A 9 -16.65 6.89 6.25
N GLY A 10 -15.40 6.98 6.71
CA GLY A 10 -15.08 6.98 8.14
C GLY A 10 -15.79 8.12 8.85
N GLN A 11 -16.38 7.77 9.97
CA GLN A 11 -17.02 8.69 10.89
C GLN A 11 -16.00 9.68 11.45
N ASP A 12 -16.42 10.93 11.41
CA ASP A 12 -15.88 12.09 12.09
C ASP A 12 -15.64 11.79 13.58
N VAL A 13 -14.36 11.78 14.00
CA VAL A 13 -14.00 11.70 15.41
C VAL A 13 -13.65 13.11 15.88
N SER A 14 -14.68 13.77 16.41
CA SER A 14 -14.60 14.99 17.19
C SER A 14 -13.56 14.87 18.33
N ARG A 15 -12.71 15.86 18.38
CA ARG A 15 -11.84 16.40 19.45
C ARG A 15 -11.99 15.75 20.82
N ARG A 16 -10.87 15.29 21.38
CA ARG A 16 -10.58 15.38 22.83
C ARG A 16 -9.14 15.84 23.03
N ASP A 17 -9.05 16.81 23.91
CA ASP A 17 -7.92 17.63 24.27
C ASP A 17 -6.80 16.86 24.99
N GLY A 18 -5.56 17.35 24.79
CA GLY A 18 -4.54 17.47 25.81
C GLY A 18 -3.73 16.24 26.17
N ALA A 19 -2.69 15.99 25.40
CA ALA A 19 -1.38 15.56 25.92
C ALA A 19 -0.34 15.84 24.84
N ALA A 20 0.63 16.68 25.13
CA ALA A 20 1.79 16.88 24.29
C ALA A 20 2.55 15.56 24.19
N PRO A 21 2.78 15.01 22.99
CA PRO A 21 3.68 13.90 22.86
C PRO A 21 5.10 14.41 22.85
N ASP A 22 5.91 13.87 23.75
CA ASP A 22 7.35 13.90 23.75
C ASP A 22 7.92 14.02 22.34
N GLU A 23 8.67 15.06 22.13
CA GLU A 23 9.46 15.34 20.94
C GLU A 23 10.63 14.37 20.85
N CYS A 24 10.30 13.13 20.62
CA CYS A 24 11.25 12.15 20.14
C CYS A 24 11.46 12.45 18.66
N VAL A 25 12.50 13.21 18.32
CA VAL A 25 13.04 13.34 16.96
C VAL A 25 13.53 11.96 16.52
N ALA A 26 12.60 11.05 16.35
CA ALA A 26 12.84 9.73 15.80
C ALA A 26 13.09 9.93 14.31
N ARG A 27 14.31 9.58 13.87
CA ARG A 27 14.68 9.44 12.45
C ARG A 27 13.50 8.85 11.67
N PRO A 28 13.09 9.44 10.54
CA PRO A 28 11.92 9.00 9.80
C PRO A 28 12.05 7.51 9.49
N CYS A 29 11.25 6.69 10.14
CA CYS A 29 11.26 5.25 9.96
C CYS A 29 10.82 4.93 8.53
N ARG A 30 11.78 4.67 7.65
CA ARG A 30 11.52 4.29 6.26
C ARG A 30 10.72 2.99 6.20
N VAL A 31 9.68 2.99 5.41
CA VAL A 31 8.98 1.73 5.05
C VAL A 31 9.82 1.03 3.99
N ARG A 32 10.22 -0.21 4.24
CA ARG A 32 10.97 -1.03 3.30
C ARG A 32 9.99 -1.75 2.38
N LEU A 33 10.01 -1.44 1.09
CA LEU A 33 9.17 -2.11 0.10
C LEU A 33 9.93 -3.26 -0.57
N LEU A 34 9.34 -4.45 -0.50
CA LEU A 34 9.75 -5.61 -1.28
C LEU A 34 9.02 -5.54 -2.62
N VAL A 35 9.75 -5.67 -3.71
CA VAL A 35 9.16 -5.66 -5.06
C VAL A 35 8.77 -7.08 -5.43
N ALA A 36 7.50 -7.32 -5.73
CA ALA A 36 7.05 -8.57 -6.31
C ALA A 36 7.33 -8.55 -7.81
N SER A 37 8.38 -9.24 -8.22
CA SER A 37 8.74 -9.43 -9.62
C SER A 37 8.01 -10.63 -10.22
N GLY A 38 7.53 -10.47 -11.46
CA GLY A 38 6.86 -11.52 -12.21
C GLY A 38 5.35 -11.64 -11.94
N ALA A 39 4.64 -12.35 -12.83
CA ALA A 39 3.19 -12.51 -12.76
C ALA A 39 2.76 -13.31 -11.52
N TRP A 40 3.46 -14.37 -11.18
CA TRP A 40 3.22 -15.20 -9.99
C TRP A 40 3.43 -14.41 -8.69
N GLY A 41 4.48 -13.61 -8.60
CA GLY A 41 4.73 -12.78 -7.42
C GLY A 41 3.60 -11.79 -7.16
N ARG A 42 3.07 -11.19 -8.21
CA ARG A 42 1.92 -10.25 -8.11
C ARG A 42 0.62 -10.96 -7.77
N LEU A 43 0.35 -12.11 -8.40
CA LEU A 43 -0.86 -12.89 -8.15
C LEU A 43 -0.88 -13.43 -6.72
N ARG A 44 0.27 -13.87 -6.23
CA ARG A 44 0.40 -14.39 -4.87
C ARG A 44 0.35 -13.27 -3.82
N GLY A 45 0.95 -12.10 -4.09
CA GLY A 45 0.98 -10.99 -3.14
C GLY A 45 1.38 -11.44 -1.74
N LEU A 46 0.53 -11.17 -0.76
CA LEU A 46 0.66 -11.62 0.63
C LEU A 46 -0.07 -12.95 0.91
N LEU A 47 -0.64 -13.61 -0.11
CA LEU A 47 -1.36 -14.86 0.04
C LEU A 47 -0.48 -15.96 0.66
N GLY A 48 -1.08 -16.73 1.56
CA GLY A 48 -0.41 -17.82 2.26
C GLY A 48 0.50 -17.39 3.41
N ARG A 49 0.63 -16.09 3.68
CA ARG A 49 1.29 -15.63 4.90
C ARG A 49 0.35 -15.78 6.08
N ARG A 50 0.80 -16.50 7.11
CA ARG A 50 0.05 -16.67 8.36
C ARG A 50 0.17 -15.47 9.31
N ARG A 51 1.13 -14.56 9.06
CA ARG A 51 1.38 -13.37 9.89
C ARG A 51 1.47 -12.13 9.00
N PRO A 52 0.95 -10.99 9.47
CA PRO A 52 1.05 -9.73 8.74
C PRO A 52 2.50 -9.29 8.56
N LEU A 53 2.73 -8.40 7.61
CA LEU A 53 4.02 -7.72 7.45
C LEU A 53 4.33 -6.88 8.70
N GLY A 54 5.61 -6.72 9.01
CA GLY A 54 6.03 -5.78 10.04
C GLY A 54 5.65 -4.34 9.70
N LEU A 55 5.51 -3.48 10.71
CA LEU A 55 5.09 -2.06 10.55
C LEU A 55 6.01 -1.24 9.63
N ARG A 56 7.24 -1.70 9.40
CA ARG A 56 8.23 -1.04 8.54
C ARG A 56 8.41 -1.72 7.18
N SER A 57 7.57 -2.69 6.86
CA SER A 57 7.68 -3.49 5.65
C SER A 57 6.41 -3.39 4.83
N GLY A 58 6.56 -3.40 3.51
CA GLY A 58 5.47 -3.44 2.56
C GLY A 58 5.84 -4.24 1.32
N LEU A 59 4.84 -4.58 0.53
CA LEU A 59 4.99 -5.24 -0.75
C LEU A 59 4.57 -4.27 -1.86
N PHE A 60 5.44 -4.08 -2.85
CA PHE A 60 5.19 -3.24 -4.02
C PHE A 60 4.87 -4.12 -5.22
N LEU A 61 3.68 -3.95 -5.74
CA LEU A 61 3.15 -4.69 -6.89
C LEU A 61 3.11 -3.75 -8.12
N TYR A 62 3.83 -4.12 -9.18
CA TYR A 62 3.87 -3.33 -10.42
C TYR A 62 3.99 -4.23 -11.66
N PRO A 63 3.25 -3.98 -12.75
CA PRO A 63 2.05 -3.15 -12.81
C PRO A 63 0.88 -3.81 -12.08
N CYS A 64 0.08 -3.02 -11.34
CA CYS A 64 -1.04 -3.56 -10.59
C CYS A 64 -2.13 -2.49 -10.41
N ARG A 65 -3.40 -2.87 -10.64
CA ARG A 65 -4.58 -2.00 -10.50
C ARG A 65 -5.65 -2.58 -9.61
N ALA A 66 -5.50 -3.85 -9.23
CA ALA A 66 -6.47 -4.55 -8.40
C ALA A 66 -5.74 -5.53 -7.48
N VAL A 67 -6.27 -5.72 -6.30
CA VAL A 67 -5.77 -6.66 -5.29
C VAL A 67 -6.92 -7.40 -4.64
N HIS A 68 -6.64 -8.59 -4.14
CA HIS A 68 -7.58 -9.40 -3.39
C HIS A 68 -6.91 -9.98 -2.15
N SER A 69 -7.71 -10.27 -1.15
CA SER A 69 -7.29 -10.87 0.12
C SER A 69 -7.89 -12.27 0.34
N CYS A 70 -8.18 -12.99 -0.75
CA CYS A 70 -8.64 -14.38 -0.67
C CYS A 70 -7.63 -15.23 0.09
N ALA A 71 -8.10 -16.08 1.00
CA ALA A 71 -7.28 -16.93 1.86
C ALA A 71 -6.30 -16.18 2.81
N MET A 72 -6.47 -14.88 3.03
CA MET A 72 -5.80 -14.16 4.10
C MET A 72 -6.60 -14.25 5.40
N ALA A 73 -5.88 -14.31 6.53
CA ALA A 73 -6.48 -14.40 7.87
C ALA A 73 -6.51 -13.05 8.59
N TYR A 74 -5.93 -11.99 8.01
CA TYR A 74 -5.79 -10.68 8.64
C TYR A 74 -5.99 -9.56 7.62
N PRO A 75 -6.44 -8.38 8.07
CA PRO A 75 -6.59 -7.22 7.20
C PRO A 75 -5.23 -6.57 6.89
N ILE A 76 -5.19 -5.88 5.77
CA ILE A 76 -4.02 -5.12 5.31
C ILE A 76 -4.41 -3.69 4.92
N ALA A 77 -3.41 -2.81 4.89
CA ALA A 77 -3.53 -1.51 4.25
C ALA A 77 -3.12 -1.64 2.78
N VAL A 78 -3.95 -1.10 1.89
CA VAL A 78 -3.74 -1.06 0.45
C VAL A 78 -3.63 0.39 0.00
N TRP A 79 -2.55 0.71 -0.70
CA TRP A 79 -2.24 2.04 -1.21
C TRP A 79 -2.16 1.95 -2.73
N PHE A 80 -3.13 2.52 -3.42
CA PHE A 80 -3.13 2.61 -4.88
C PHE A 80 -2.26 3.78 -5.33
N ILE A 81 -1.26 3.50 -6.15
CA ILE A 81 -0.22 4.46 -6.57
C ILE A 81 -0.46 4.89 -8.00
N GLY A 82 -0.47 6.19 -8.20
CA GLY A 82 -0.58 6.82 -9.51
C GLY A 82 0.73 6.80 -10.31
N PRO A 83 0.66 7.23 -11.58
CA PRO A 83 1.84 7.25 -12.45
C PRO A 83 2.95 8.21 -11.97
N ASP A 84 2.61 9.22 -11.20
CA ASP A 84 3.53 10.17 -10.54
C ASP A 84 4.17 9.62 -9.25
N GLY A 85 3.67 8.47 -8.78
CA GLY A 85 4.07 7.85 -7.51
C GLY A 85 3.34 8.38 -6.29
N GLY A 86 2.34 9.23 -6.48
CA GLY A 86 1.43 9.69 -5.44
C GLY A 86 0.38 8.65 -5.08
N VAL A 87 -0.12 8.68 -3.86
CA VAL A 87 -1.23 7.82 -3.41
C VAL A 87 -2.54 8.38 -3.93
N LEU A 88 -3.20 7.64 -4.82
CA LEU A 88 -4.54 7.95 -5.33
C LEU A 88 -5.63 7.59 -4.33
N ARG A 89 -5.44 6.47 -3.63
CA ARG A 89 -6.40 5.94 -2.66
C ARG A 89 -5.66 5.08 -1.66
N ALA A 90 -6.02 5.22 -0.38
CA ALA A 90 -5.57 4.35 0.69
C ALA A 90 -6.78 3.78 1.40
N CYS A 91 -6.82 2.48 1.63
CA CYS A 91 -7.93 1.82 2.30
C CYS A 91 -7.52 0.53 2.98
N ARG A 92 -8.33 0.11 3.94
CA ARG A 92 -8.24 -1.19 4.60
C ARG A 92 -8.88 -2.25 3.72
N LEU A 93 -8.17 -3.35 3.49
CA LEU A 93 -8.69 -4.53 2.82
C LEU A 93 -8.84 -5.64 3.86
N SER A 94 -10.09 -5.95 4.20
CA SER A 94 -10.43 -7.08 5.08
C SER A 94 -10.23 -8.41 4.35
N PRO A 95 -10.05 -9.54 5.06
CA PRO A 95 -9.99 -10.86 4.45
C PRO A 95 -11.16 -11.15 3.50
N TRP A 96 -10.89 -11.93 2.45
CA TRP A 96 -11.89 -12.36 1.46
C TRP A 96 -12.59 -11.20 0.73
N ARG A 97 -11.87 -10.11 0.47
CA ARG A 97 -12.34 -8.94 -0.28
C ARG A 97 -11.47 -8.67 -1.49
N TRP A 98 -12.00 -7.83 -2.36
CA TRP A 98 -11.34 -7.38 -3.58
C TRP A 98 -11.48 -5.87 -3.71
N LEU A 99 -10.41 -5.22 -4.16
CA LEU A 99 -10.37 -3.78 -4.41
C LEU A 99 -9.69 -3.50 -5.74
N SER A 100 -10.16 -2.48 -6.44
CA SER A 100 -9.55 -1.99 -7.66
C SER A 100 -9.51 -0.48 -7.73
N CYS A 101 -8.53 0.03 -8.47
CA CYS A 101 -8.41 1.43 -8.84
C CYS A 101 -7.87 1.52 -10.28
N PRO A 102 -8.72 1.74 -11.28
CA PRO A 102 -8.32 1.73 -12.69
C PRO A 102 -7.21 2.74 -13.04
N ARG A 103 -7.15 3.86 -12.32
CA ARG A 103 -6.15 4.92 -12.50
C ARG A 103 -4.79 4.60 -11.86
N ALA A 104 -4.71 3.58 -11.03
CA ALA A 104 -3.46 3.16 -10.41
C ALA A 104 -2.55 2.47 -11.44
N VAL A 105 -1.25 2.61 -11.26
CA VAL A 105 -0.22 1.88 -12.00
C VAL A 105 0.48 0.85 -11.12
N ALA A 106 0.43 1.04 -9.81
CA ALA A 106 1.03 0.14 -8.82
C ALA A 106 0.17 0.09 -7.56
N VAL A 107 0.43 -0.90 -6.74
CA VAL A 107 -0.17 -1.05 -5.41
C VAL A 107 0.93 -1.32 -4.39
N VAL A 108 0.78 -0.71 -3.21
CA VAL A 108 1.58 -1.05 -2.03
C VAL A 108 0.67 -1.70 -1.00
N GLU A 109 1.07 -2.87 -0.53
CA GLU A 109 0.42 -3.57 0.58
C GLU A 109 1.29 -3.45 1.83
N THR A 110 0.69 -3.05 2.93
CA THR A 110 1.40 -2.86 4.21
C THR A 110 0.55 -3.37 5.39
N HIS A 111 1.14 -3.33 6.57
CA HIS A 111 0.38 -3.58 7.79
C HIS A 111 -0.75 -2.54 7.93
N GLU A 112 -1.95 -2.96 8.34
CA GLU A 112 -3.13 -2.09 8.44
C GLU A 112 -2.93 -0.85 9.32
N ARG A 113 -2.13 -0.96 10.39
CA ARG A 113 -1.82 0.15 11.31
C ARG A 113 -1.16 1.36 10.64
N LEU A 114 -0.57 1.19 9.45
CA LEU A 114 -0.01 2.33 8.73
C LEU A 114 -1.09 3.31 8.27
N LEU A 115 -2.34 2.89 8.11
CA LEU A 115 -3.44 3.80 7.78
C LEU A 115 -3.71 4.79 8.92
N ALA A 116 -3.56 4.37 10.17
CA ALA A 116 -3.76 5.22 11.33
C ALA A 116 -2.69 6.34 11.47
N GLY A 117 -1.56 6.19 10.81
CA GLY A 117 -0.47 7.18 10.83
C GLY A 117 -0.69 8.39 9.91
N GLY A 118 -1.87 8.52 9.30
CA GLY A 118 -2.29 9.69 8.52
C GLY A 118 -1.28 10.10 7.45
N GLU A 119 -1.09 11.42 7.31
CA GLU A 119 -0.21 12.02 6.29
C GLU A 119 1.26 11.58 6.42
N GLY A 120 1.74 11.36 7.62
CA GLY A 120 3.12 10.91 7.82
C GLY A 120 3.37 9.50 7.25
N SER A 121 2.42 8.58 7.37
CA SER A 121 2.51 7.26 6.75
C SER A 121 2.33 7.33 5.25
N ARG A 122 1.39 8.15 4.78
CA ARG A 122 1.16 8.41 3.36
C ARG A 122 2.44 8.90 2.68
N TYR A 123 3.06 9.94 3.22
CA TYR A 123 4.32 10.49 2.69
C TYR A 123 5.42 9.42 2.58
N ARG A 124 5.59 8.60 3.63
CA ARG A 124 6.59 7.51 3.63
C ARG A 124 6.33 6.47 2.55
N VAL A 125 5.07 6.09 2.35
CA VAL A 125 4.68 5.14 1.29
C VAL A 125 4.93 5.76 -0.08
N GLU A 126 4.53 7.01 -0.31
CA GLU A 126 4.73 7.73 -1.57
C GLU A 126 6.22 7.85 -1.93
N GLU A 127 7.05 8.25 -0.97
CA GLU A 127 8.49 8.38 -1.19
C GLU A 127 9.10 7.06 -1.67
N GLN A 128 8.76 5.95 -1.01
CA GLN A 128 9.27 4.64 -1.40
C GLN A 128 8.67 4.15 -2.73
N ALA A 129 7.39 4.40 -2.97
CA ALA A 129 6.72 4.06 -4.22
C ALA A 129 7.36 4.78 -5.41
N ARG A 130 7.65 6.08 -5.30
CA ARG A 130 8.38 6.84 -6.34
C ARG A 130 9.75 6.24 -6.65
N ARG A 131 10.51 5.84 -5.62
CA ARG A 131 11.80 5.16 -5.78
C ARG A 131 11.66 3.82 -6.51
N CYS A 132 10.66 3.01 -6.16
CA CYS A 132 10.40 1.72 -6.81
C CYS A 132 9.97 1.91 -8.27
N LEU A 133 9.04 2.84 -8.55
CA LEU A 133 8.60 3.16 -9.91
C LEU A 133 9.76 3.63 -10.78
N GLY A 134 10.62 4.50 -10.25
CA GLY A 134 11.80 4.97 -10.99
C GLY A 134 12.76 3.85 -11.36
N ARG A 135 12.95 2.85 -10.49
CA ARG A 135 13.75 1.65 -10.79
C ARG A 135 13.10 0.80 -11.87
N MET A 136 11.79 0.55 -11.77
CA MET A 136 11.06 -0.25 -12.74
C MET A 136 11.09 0.38 -14.14
N ARG A 137 10.87 1.67 -14.24
CA ARG A 137 10.91 2.40 -15.53
C ARG A 137 12.28 2.30 -16.19
N ARG A 138 13.36 2.51 -15.41
CA ARG A 138 14.73 2.37 -15.93
C ARG A 138 15.03 0.94 -16.41
N GLN A 139 14.52 -0.07 -15.69
CA GLN A 139 14.71 -1.46 -16.08
C GLN A 139 13.99 -1.78 -17.40
N ILE A 140 12.74 -1.31 -17.55
CA ILE A 140 11.96 -1.49 -18.78
C ILE A 140 12.64 -0.78 -19.97
N SER A 141 13.11 0.46 -19.78
CA SER A 141 13.80 1.22 -20.86
C SER A 141 15.10 0.53 -21.30
N ARG A 142 15.81 -0.14 -20.44
CA ARG A 142 17.01 -0.90 -20.81
C ARG A 142 16.70 -2.14 -21.63
N VAL A 143 15.60 -2.82 -21.34
CA VAL A 143 15.18 -4.04 -22.06
C VAL A 143 14.55 -3.69 -23.42
N ALA A 144 13.94 -2.51 -23.54
CA ALA A 144 13.29 -2.05 -24.78
C ALA A 144 14.26 -1.34 -25.75
N GLY A 145 15.50 -1.06 -25.32
CA GLY A 145 16.53 -0.37 -26.12
C GLY A 145 17.61 -1.29 -26.68
N ASP A 146 17.53 -2.59 -26.45
CA ASP A 146 18.29 -3.66 -27.11
C ASP A 146 17.42 -4.33 -28.19
#